data_405ba805113100cae6c9798de0c36c03
#
_entry.id   405ba805113100cae6c9798de0c36c03
#
_cell.length_a   1.000
_cell.length_b   1.000
_cell.length_c   1.000
_cell.angle_alpha   90.00
_cell.angle_beta   90.00
_cell.angle_gamma   90.00
#
_symmetry.space_group_name_H-M   'P 1'
#
loop_
_entity.id
_entity.type
_entity.pdbx_description
1 polymer ?
#
loop_
_entity_poly.entity_id
_entity_poly.type
_entity_poly.pdbx_seq_one_letter_code
_entity_poly.pdbx_strand_id
1 'polypeptide(L)'
;MNKLKLFVFALSLGTAAQAQTLQDANKKTENERYDLARIEYQKLIQADPNSVENAFFFGNFYAIIGEKDSAITMWRKAAAIDLEDKLGMVSAAKALYFQGDTTTAGQQFCEIIKKTKRKNPVVLHRIAETYATGPVKNLKQAEIYLRDVVRLDSKNLDAYVLLGDVLLAQSNANATAATEQYNNALAINPNSARVIVRKAQIYQRVQNYKLANEEYKKAQAADPNYAPAYRENAELNILFDQYSAAIESWEKYLKLNDTDEARYRYASSLFGAKQYCNALPQIEQIEKNGFVNLYTKRMLYYSLYECNESGDSLRYVQALNESENFLKIAPKEKIISSDYKYRGLIYDKLGQEEKTIEQYYLAAAMDTAKAAEYLTDIAKLHSEKKDYPKLIEVYTKKMNEYPAKMQAIEYYDFGRAYYFGPKDYKMADSIFGLLVETSPTFPGGHFWQARARVQLDLTNKPRKYLAQPQYESFLAALTPEDIATGSYKAYIIEASKYLGDYYVNSPMKDKVKADEMWNKVLELDPNDTQAKAYFKK
;
A
#
# COMPACT_ATOMS: atom_id res chain seq x y z
N MET A 1 30.10 21.34 62.73
CA MET A 1 28.71 21.27 62.22
C MET A 1 28.56 21.33 60.71
N ASN A 2 29.52 21.85 59.95
CA ASN A 2 29.36 22.05 58.50
C ASN A 2 29.64 20.82 57.62
N LYS A 3 30.42 19.83 58.08
CA LYS A 3 30.70 18.58 57.30
C LYS A 3 29.56 17.60 57.25
N LEU A 4 28.74 17.53 58.31
CA LEU A 4 27.59 16.62 58.37
C LEU A 4 26.42 17.10 57.51
N LYS A 5 26.21 18.41 57.36
CA LYS A 5 25.20 19.01 56.47
C LYS A 5 25.53 18.82 54.97
N LEU A 6 26.83 18.84 54.62
CA LEU A 6 27.26 18.62 53.23
C LEU A 6 27.06 17.15 52.80
N PHE A 7 27.25 16.19 53.72
CA PHE A 7 27.07 14.76 53.42
C PHE A 7 25.58 14.37 53.23
N VAL A 8 24.69 14.97 54.04
CA VAL A 8 23.24 14.76 53.91
C VAL A 8 22.70 15.41 52.62
N PHE A 9 23.25 16.54 52.23
CA PHE A 9 22.86 17.20 50.98
C PHE A 9 23.37 16.48 49.72
N ALA A 10 24.55 15.87 49.78
CA ALA A 10 25.10 15.07 48.69
C ALA A 10 24.34 13.74 48.51
N LEU A 11 23.90 13.09 49.61
CA LEU A 11 23.06 11.88 49.52
C LEU A 11 21.65 12.17 48.98
N SER A 12 21.05 13.31 49.37
CA SER A 12 19.72 13.67 48.86
C SER A 12 19.74 14.11 47.38
N LEU A 13 20.81 14.69 46.91
CA LEU A 13 21.00 14.99 45.49
C LEU A 13 21.27 13.73 44.67
N GLY A 14 22.02 12.77 45.20
CA GLY A 14 22.29 11.50 44.54
C GLY A 14 21.02 10.65 44.35
N THR A 15 20.17 10.56 45.39
CA THR A 15 18.91 9.79 45.31
C THR A 15 17.88 10.47 44.39
N ALA A 16 17.78 11.80 44.38
CA ALA A 16 16.87 12.50 43.48
C ALA A 16 17.32 12.39 42.01
N ALA A 17 18.60 12.47 41.71
CA ALA A 17 19.15 12.30 40.38
C ALA A 17 18.96 10.85 39.85
N GLN A 18 19.14 9.85 40.73
CA GLN A 18 18.95 8.45 40.39
C GLN A 18 17.48 8.12 40.13
N ALA A 19 16.54 8.63 40.94
CA ALA A 19 15.11 8.46 40.73
C ALA A 19 14.65 9.08 39.40
N GLN A 20 15.17 10.25 39.06
CA GLN A 20 14.89 10.90 37.78
C GLN A 20 15.42 10.09 36.60
N THR A 21 16.56 9.47 36.69
CA THR A 21 17.15 8.63 35.61
C THR A 21 16.37 7.33 35.38
N LEU A 22 15.88 6.67 36.45
CA LEU A 22 15.01 5.49 36.30
C LEU A 22 13.66 5.87 35.67
N GLN A 23 13.10 7.02 36.05
CA GLN A 23 11.89 7.54 35.43
C GLN A 23 12.11 7.81 33.92
N ASP A 24 13.29 8.36 33.55
CA ASP A 24 13.64 8.57 32.14
C ASP A 24 13.77 7.26 31.37
N ALA A 25 14.40 6.23 31.96
CA ALA A 25 14.51 4.91 31.33
C ALA A 25 13.13 4.28 31.12
N ASN A 26 12.25 4.36 32.11
CA ASN A 26 10.86 3.89 32.00
C ASN A 26 10.10 4.68 30.93
N LYS A 27 10.23 6.01 30.90
CA LYS A 27 9.58 6.86 29.89
C LYS A 27 10.07 6.55 28.48
N LYS A 28 11.36 6.29 28.29
CA LYS A 28 11.91 5.85 27.00
C LYS A 28 11.34 4.50 26.58
N THR A 29 11.16 3.56 27.51
CA THR A 29 10.50 2.27 27.28
C THR A 29 9.05 2.47 26.85
N GLU A 30 8.28 3.30 27.55
CA GLU A 30 6.90 3.64 27.18
C GLU A 30 6.77 4.31 25.80
N ASN A 31 7.79 5.07 25.41
CA ASN A 31 7.89 5.76 24.12
C ASN A 31 8.48 4.87 23.01
N GLU A 32 8.65 3.57 23.27
CA GLU A 32 9.20 2.59 22.32
C GLU A 32 10.64 2.90 21.85
N ARG A 33 11.36 3.77 22.59
CA ARG A 33 12.76 4.12 22.33
C ARG A 33 13.71 3.11 22.99
N TYR A 34 13.59 1.88 22.57
CA TYR A 34 14.17 0.74 23.28
C TYR A 34 15.71 0.77 23.36
N ASP A 35 16.39 1.19 22.30
CA ASP A 35 17.86 1.30 22.32
C ASP A 35 18.34 2.31 23.35
N LEU A 36 17.68 3.46 23.42
CA LEU A 36 18.01 4.49 24.41
C LEU A 36 17.62 4.09 25.82
N ALA A 37 16.47 3.40 25.98
CA ALA A 37 16.06 2.85 27.28
C ALA A 37 17.09 1.83 27.78
N ARG A 38 17.56 0.93 26.94
CA ARG A 38 18.61 -0.06 27.27
C ARG A 38 19.88 0.61 27.81
N ILE A 39 20.36 1.65 27.12
CA ILE A 39 21.55 2.40 27.52
C ILE A 39 21.35 3.01 28.92
N GLU A 40 20.18 3.61 29.17
CA GLU A 40 19.91 4.21 30.48
C GLU A 40 19.82 3.16 31.59
N TYR A 41 19.15 2.05 31.38
CA TYR A 41 19.12 0.96 32.37
C TYR A 41 20.51 0.38 32.63
N GLN A 42 21.36 0.24 31.61
CA GLN A 42 22.75 -0.21 31.79
C GLN A 42 23.54 0.77 32.67
N LYS A 43 23.41 2.07 32.43
CA LYS A 43 24.04 3.10 33.27
C LYS A 43 23.56 3.03 34.73
N LEU A 44 22.25 2.84 34.94
CA LEU A 44 21.67 2.69 36.28
C LEU A 44 22.25 1.49 37.02
N ILE A 45 22.36 0.35 36.37
CA ILE A 45 22.95 -0.87 36.97
C ILE A 45 24.46 -0.70 37.24
N GLN A 46 25.16 0.07 36.42
CA GLN A 46 26.60 0.37 36.63
C GLN A 46 26.79 1.34 37.79
N ALA A 47 25.93 2.36 37.90
CA ALA A 47 25.99 3.37 38.97
C ALA A 47 25.62 2.80 40.36
N ASP A 48 24.61 1.90 40.38
CA ASP A 48 24.20 1.21 41.61
C ASP A 48 23.86 -0.27 41.32
N PRO A 49 24.87 -1.15 41.39
CA PRO A 49 24.68 -2.58 41.16
C PRO A 49 23.78 -3.28 42.15
N ASN A 50 23.52 -2.65 43.32
CA ASN A 50 22.76 -3.21 44.44
C ASN A 50 21.35 -2.60 44.55
N SER A 51 20.89 -1.85 43.53
CA SER A 51 19.51 -1.36 43.51
C SER A 51 18.55 -2.47 43.05
N VAL A 52 17.67 -2.91 43.97
CA VAL A 52 16.56 -3.84 43.67
C VAL A 52 15.67 -3.25 42.57
N GLU A 53 15.34 -1.96 42.69
CA GLU A 53 14.45 -1.26 41.79
C GLU A 53 15.01 -1.20 40.34
N ASN A 54 16.27 -0.82 40.19
CA ASN A 54 16.92 -0.78 38.88
C ASN A 54 16.94 -2.16 38.21
N ALA A 55 17.30 -3.21 38.98
CA ALA A 55 17.31 -4.57 38.46
C ALA A 55 15.91 -5.07 38.08
N PHE A 56 14.89 -4.75 38.89
CA PHE A 56 13.51 -5.13 38.63
C PHE A 56 12.97 -4.51 37.34
N PHE A 57 13.11 -3.19 37.19
CA PHE A 57 12.59 -2.49 36.00
C PHE A 57 13.41 -2.79 34.74
N PHE A 58 14.71 -3.04 34.85
CA PHE A 58 15.49 -3.51 33.71
C PHE A 58 15.04 -4.91 33.26
N GLY A 59 14.68 -5.78 34.19
CA GLY A 59 14.03 -7.06 33.87
C GLY A 59 12.69 -6.88 33.15
N ASN A 60 11.86 -5.92 33.60
CA ASN A 60 10.61 -5.59 32.91
C ASN A 60 10.85 -5.07 31.48
N PHE A 61 11.84 -4.21 31.29
CA PHE A 61 12.26 -3.73 29.97
C PHE A 61 12.65 -4.90 29.05
N TYR A 62 13.48 -5.84 29.51
CA TYR A 62 13.87 -7.00 28.72
C TYR A 62 12.66 -7.88 28.34
N ALA A 63 11.69 -8.03 29.26
CA ALA A 63 10.46 -8.77 28.97
C ALA A 63 9.62 -8.08 27.89
N ILE A 64 9.54 -6.73 27.87
CA ILE A 64 8.82 -5.94 26.87
C ILE A 64 9.41 -6.14 25.46
N ILE A 65 10.75 -6.18 25.37
CA ILE A 65 11.44 -6.36 24.09
C ILE A 65 11.65 -7.82 23.67
N GLY A 66 11.09 -8.76 24.44
CA GLY A 66 11.13 -10.20 24.13
C GLY A 66 12.41 -10.93 24.55
N GLU A 67 13.36 -10.27 25.22
CA GLU A 67 14.58 -10.89 25.74
C GLU A 67 14.35 -11.62 27.07
N LYS A 68 13.68 -12.76 26.98
CA LYS A 68 13.19 -13.52 28.13
C LYS A 68 14.29 -13.91 29.11
N ASP A 69 15.43 -14.41 28.63
CA ASP A 69 16.51 -14.88 29.50
C ASP A 69 17.20 -13.73 30.23
N SER A 70 17.37 -12.59 29.57
CA SER A 70 17.86 -11.36 30.16
C SER A 70 16.91 -10.85 31.24
N ALA A 71 15.60 -10.89 30.99
CA ALA A 71 14.58 -10.52 31.97
C ALA A 71 14.65 -11.37 33.23
N ILE A 72 14.69 -12.70 33.09
CA ILE A 72 14.82 -13.64 34.18
C ILE A 72 16.09 -13.40 34.99
N THR A 73 17.20 -13.14 34.32
CA THR A 73 18.49 -12.84 34.95
C THR A 73 18.40 -11.58 35.83
N MET A 74 17.78 -10.53 35.32
CA MET A 74 17.63 -9.29 36.10
C MET A 74 16.67 -9.41 37.28
N TRP A 75 15.57 -10.13 37.15
CA TRP A 75 14.66 -10.39 38.29
C TRP A 75 15.33 -11.27 39.34
N ARG A 76 16.11 -12.31 38.98
CA ARG A 76 16.90 -13.08 39.94
C ARG A 76 17.93 -12.22 40.68
N LYS A 77 18.59 -11.29 39.92
CA LYS A 77 19.49 -10.31 40.55
C LYS A 77 18.74 -9.43 41.55
N ALA A 78 17.57 -8.90 41.21
CA ALA A 78 16.75 -8.11 42.13
C ALA A 78 16.38 -8.87 43.41
N ALA A 79 15.97 -10.15 43.27
CA ALA A 79 15.66 -11.00 44.42
C ALA A 79 16.91 -11.29 45.28
N ALA A 80 18.08 -11.50 44.66
CA ALA A 80 19.33 -11.78 45.39
C ALA A 80 19.85 -10.57 46.15
N ILE A 81 19.53 -9.34 45.76
CA ILE A 81 19.93 -8.12 46.46
C ILE A 81 19.18 -7.99 47.78
N ASP A 82 17.84 -8.10 47.79
CA ASP A 82 17.03 -8.02 49.00
C ASP A 82 15.67 -8.71 48.80
N LEU A 83 15.49 -9.85 49.49
CA LEU A 83 14.23 -10.61 49.49
C LEU A 83 13.15 -10.01 50.40
N GLU A 84 13.47 -9.08 51.27
CA GLU A 84 12.51 -8.36 52.11
C GLU A 84 11.98 -7.08 51.45
N ASP A 85 12.68 -6.59 50.43
CA ASP A 85 12.17 -5.49 49.61
C ASP A 85 10.92 -5.89 48.83
N LYS A 86 10.00 -4.96 48.62
CA LYS A 86 8.70 -5.21 47.95
C LYS A 86 8.86 -5.74 46.52
N LEU A 87 9.85 -5.25 45.77
CA LEU A 87 10.14 -5.69 44.42
C LEU A 87 10.98 -6.97 44.44
N GLY A 88 11.94 -7.08 45.37
CA GLY A 88 12.77 -8.25 45.55
C GLY A 88 11.95 -9.50 45.87
N MET A 89 10.96 -9.39 46.77
CA MET A 89 10.01 -10.49 47.06
C MET A 89 9.29 -11.04 45.84
N VAL A 90 8.81 -10.12 44.97
CA VAL A 90 8.05 -10.52 43.77
C VAL A 90 8.97 -11.03 42.66
N SER A 91 10.21 -10.58 42.62
CA SER A 91 11.15 -10.83 41.53
C SER A 91 11.49 -12.33 41.38
N ALA A 92 11.71 -13.04 42.46
CA ALA A 92 12.00 -14.49 42.42
C ALA A 92 10.84 -15.29 41.80
N ALA A 93 9.62 -15.04 42.25
CA ALA A 93 8.43 -15.71 41.76
C ALA A 93 8.12 -15.28 40.30
N LYS A 94 8.34 -14.00 39.94
CA LYS A 94 8.19 -13.50 38.57
C LYS A 94 9.18 -14.20 37.63
N ALA A 95 10.42 -14.39 38.05
CA ALA A 95 11.43 -15.11 37.24
C ALA A 95 11.00 -16.56 36.98
N LEU A 96 10.50 -17.29 38.02
CA LEU A 96 9.95 -18.65 37.88
C LEU A 96 8.76 -18.68 36.90
N TYR A 97 7.85 -17.73 37.03
CA TYR A 97 6.69 -17.63 36.15
C TYR A 97 7.07 -17.52 34.67
N PHE A 98 8.04 -16.68 34.40
CA PHE A 98 8.56 -16.50 33.04
C PHE A 98 9.39 -17.68 32.54
N GLN A 99 9.97 -18.50 33.44
CA GLN A 99 10.61 -19.76 33.07
C GLN A 99 9.61 -20.85 32.65
N GLY A 100 8.34 -20.73 33.08
CA GLY A 100 7.28 -21.69 32.81
C GLY A 100 6.83 -22.45 34.05
N ASP A 101 7.52 -22.31 35.18
CA ASP A 101 7.08 -22.88 36.47
C ASP A 101 6.03 -21.98 37.14
N THR A 102 4.85 -21.99 36.53
CA THR A 102 3.72 -21.16 36.98
C THR A 102 3.11 -21.68 38.29
N THR A 103 3.29 -22.96 38.60
CA THR A 103 2.78 -23.57 39.84
C THR A 103 3.55 -23.09 41.06
N THR A 104 4.87 -23.25 41.06
CA THR A 104 5.74 -22.76 42.14
C THR A 104 5.67 -21.25 42.28
N ALA A 105 5.68 -20.52 41.16
CA ALA A 105 5.50 -19.07 41.19
C ALA A 105 4.18 -18.64 41.81
N GLY A 106 3.07 -19.33 41.49
CA GLY A 106 1.75 -19.07 42.09
C GLY A 106 1.71 -19.30 43.58
N GLN A 107 2.36 -20.38 44.08
CA GLN A 107 2.49 -20.64 45.51
C GLN A 107 3.28 -19.53 46.21
N GLN A 108 4.42 -19.10 45.63
CA GLN A 108 5.20 -18.00 46.19
C GLN A 108 4.42 -16.69 46.19
N PHE A 109 3.67 -16.36 45.12
CA PHE A 109 2.79 -15.19 45.11
C PHE A 109 1.75 -15.24 46.25
N CYS A 110 1.15 -16.40 46.51
CA CYS A 110 0.20 -16.56 47.62
C CYS A 110 0.87 -16.31 48.97
N GLU A 111 2.09 -16.80 49.16
CA GLU A 111 2.85 -16.58 50.42
C GLU A 111 3.21 -15.11 50.61
N ILE A 112 3.67 -14.43 49.55
CA ILE A 112 3.99 -13.00 49.56
C ILE A 112 2.73 -12.18 49.90
N ILE A 113 1.58 -12.52 49.32
CA ILE A 113 0.30 -11.85 49.61
C ILE A 113 -0.11 -12.06 51.05
N LYS A 114 0.06 -13.27 51.63
CA LYS A 114 -0.19 -13.55 53.03
C LYS A 114 0.75 -12.75 53.94
N LYS A 115 2.06 -12.75 53.66
CA LYS A 115 3.09 -11.97 54.38
C LYS A 115 2.75 -10.49 54.42
N THR A 116 2.29 -9.93 53.32
CA THR A 116 1.90 -8.50 53.19
C THR A 116 0.46 -8.23 53.61
N LYS A 117 -0.26 -9.27 54.16
CA LYS A 117 -1.67 -9.19 54.58
C LYS A 117 -2.61 -8.64 53.51
N ARG A 118 -2.24 -8.81 52.23
CA ARG A 118 -2.97 -8.27 51.06
C ARG A 118 -3.20 -6.74 51.11
N LYS A 119 -2.30 -6.00 51.77
CA LYS A 119 -2.40 -4.54 51.98
C LYS A 119 -1.30 -3.72 51.30
N ASN A 120 -0.40 -4.37 50.55
CA ASN A 120 0.67 -3.69 49.87
C ASN A 120 0.32 -3.49 48.37
N PRO A 121 -0.03 -2.26 47.94
CA PRO A 121 -0.45 -2.04 46.54
C PRO A 121 0.68 -2.27 45.54
N VAL A 122 1.94 -2.03 45.89
CA VAL A 122 3.10 -2.28 44.99
C VAL A 122 3.21 -3.78 44.72
N VAL A 123 3.20 -4.61 45.76
CA VAL A 123 3.29 -6.08 45.61
C VAL A 123 2.13 -6.62 44.79
N LEU A 124 0.90 -6.23 45.10
CA LEU A 124 -0.30 -6.69 44.38
C LEU A 124 -0.25 -6.26 42.90
N HIS A 125 0.20 -5.04 42.63
CA HIS A 125 0.35 -4.53 41.24
C HIS A 125 1.33 -5.39 40.44
N ARG A 126 2.53 -5.66 40.99
CA ARG A 126 3.57 -6.42 40.28
C ARG A 126 3.21 -7.90 40.09
N ILE A 127 2.48 -8.49 41.03
CA ILE A 127 1.91 -9.83 40.83
C ILE A 127 0.83 -9.83 39.75
N ALA A 128 -0.06 -8.84 39.76
CA ALA A 128 -1.10 -8.69 38.73
C ALA A 128 -0.50 -8.44 37.35
N GLU A 129 0.52 -7.58 37.24
CA GLU A 129 1.30 -7.36 36.02
C GLU A 129 1.87 -8.68 35.48
N THR A 130 2.44 -9.52 36.36
CA THR A 130 2.99 -10.82 35.96
C THR A 130 1.91 -11.75 35.39
N TYR A 131 0.73 -11.81 36.02
CA TYR A 131 -0.41 -12.59 35.49
C TYR A 131 -0.99 -12.03 34.19
N ALA A 132 -0.95 -10.71 34.02
CA ALA A 132 -1.47 -10.05 32.81
C ALA A 132 -0.54 -10.18 31.60
N THR A 133 0.78 -10.08 31.83
CA THR A 133 1.78 -9.93 30.74
C THR A 133 2.69 -11.15 30.57
N GLY A 134 2.68 -12.08 31.52
CA GLY A 134 3.52 -13.27 31.48
C GLY A 134 3.16 -14.24 30.34
N PRO A 135 4.00 -15.26 30.13
CA PRO A 135 3.82 -16.22 29.04
C PRO A 135 2.52 -17.03 29.14
N VAL A 136 2.05 -17.27 30.37
CA VAL A 136 0.74 -17.87 30.66
C VAL A 136 -0.14 -16.81 31.33
N LYS A 137 -1.16 -16.33 30.63
CA LYS A 137 -2.00 -15.24 31.15
C LYS A 137 -3.06 -15.77 32.09
N ASN A 138 -3.16 -15.15 33.28
CA ASN A 138 -4.26 -15.37 34.22
C ASN A 138 -4.99 -14.05 34.48
N LEU A 139 -5.78 -13.63 33.50
CA LEU A 139 -6.42 -12.33 33.49
C LEU A 139 -7.43 -12.14 34.60
N LYS A 140 -8.12 -13.22 35.03
CA LYS A 140 -9.07 -13.16 36.16
C LYS A 140 -8.35 -12.86 37.48
N GLN A 141 -7.22 -13.50 37.69
CA GLN A 141 -6.45 -13.27 38.93
C GLN A 141 -5.79 -11.87 38.90
N ALA A 142 -5.31 -11.43 37.72
CA ALA A 142 -4.79 -10.09 37.56
C ALA A 142 -5.85 -9.02 37.88
N GLU A 143 -7.09 -9.19 37.40
CA GLU A 143 -8.21 -8.29 37.69
C GLU A 143 -8.49 -8.20 39.19
N ILE A 144 -8.57 -9.35 39.90
CA ILE A 144 -8.84 -9.37 41.31
C ILE A 144 -7.80 -8.53 42.08
N TYR A 145 -6.52 -8.71 41.77
CA TYR A 145 -5.47 -7.98 42.49
C TYR A 145 -5.44 -6.49 42.08
N LEU A 146 -5.69 -6.14 40.82
CA LEU A 146 -5.74 -4.76 40.38
C LEU A 146 -6.91 -3.99 41.03
N ARG A 147 -8.07 -4.64 41.21
CA ARG A 147 -9.19 -4.04 41.96
C ARG A 147 -8.81 -3.76 43.41
N ASP A 148 -8.01 -4.61 44.02
CA ASP A 148 -7.47 -4.33 45.37
C ASP A 148 -6.45 -3.18 45.32
N VAL A 149 -5.59 -3.11 44.30
CA VAL A 149 -4.63 -2.00 44.16
C VAL A 149 -5.34 -0.66 44.09
N VAL A 150 -6.33 -0.51 43.21
CA VAL A 150 -7.03 0.78 43.05
C VAL A 150 -7.88 1.17 44.25
N ARG A 151 -8.32 0.16 45.05
CA ARG A 151 -8.98 0.39 46.33
C ARG A 151 -8.01 0.85 47.42
N LEU A 152 -6.78 0.32 47.43
CA LEU A 152 -5.75 0.65 48.44
C LEU A 152 -5.01 1.94 48.08
N ASP A 153 -4.84 2.23 46.81
CA ASP A 153 -4.16 3.39 46.24
C ASP A 153 -4.97 3.93 45.06
N SER A 154 -5.94 4.78 45.37
CA SER A 154 -6.84 5.39 44.37
C SER A 154 -6.15 6.41 43.46
N LYS A 155 -4.87 6.73 43.67
CA LYS A 155 -4.05 7.61 42.82
C LYS A 155 -3.08 6.83 41.95
N ASN A 156 -3.16 5.52 41.90
CA ASN A 156 -2.30 4.66 41.11
C ASN A 156 -2.77 4.63 39.65
N LEU A 157 -2.30 5.56 38.82
CA LEU A 157 -2.63 5.67 37.41
C LEU A 157 -2.34 4.36 36.67
N ASP A 158 -1.16 3.76 36.91
CA ASP A 158 -0.73 2.55 36.23
C ASP A 158 -1.62 1.34 36.53
N ALA A 159 -2.15 1.26 37.74
CA ALA A 159 -3.09 0.19 38.12
C ALA A 159 -4.43 0.33 37.37
N TYR A 160 -4.95 1.55 37.22
CA TYR A 160 -6.15 1.77 36.43
C TYR A 160 -5.92 1.44 34.94
N VAL A 161 -4.78 1.84 34.37
CA VAL A 161 -4.44 1.50 32.98
C VAL A 161 -4.37 0.00 32.80
N LEU A 162 -3.62 -0.70 33.66
CA LEU A 162 -3.47 -2.15 33.55
C LEU A 162 -4.79 -2.88 33.80
N LEU A 163 -5.65 -2.39 34.68
CA LEU A 163 -6.99 -2.95 34.90
C LEU A 163 -7.85 -2.82 33.66
N GLY A 164 -7.83 -1.67 33.02
CA GLY A 164 -8.51 -1.47 31.73
C GLY A 164 -8.00 -2.41 30.65
N ASP A 165 -6.66 -2.55 30.52
CA ASP A 165 -6.03 -3.47 29.56
C ASP A 165 -6.43 -4.94 29.83
N VAL A 166 -6.46 -5.36 31.11
CA VAL A 166 -6.87 -6.72 31.54
C VAL A 166 -8.34 -6.98 31.20
N LEU A 167 -9.23 -6.05 31.50
CA LEU A 167 -10.66 -6.16 31.17
C LEU A 167 -10.90 -6.35 29.68
N LEU A 168 -10.23 -5.56 28.84
CA LEU A 168 -10.30 -5.69 27.39
C LEU A 168 -9.71 -7.00 26.86
N ALA A 169 -8.64 -7.48 27.49
CA ALA A 169 -8.01 -8.74 27.11
C ALA A 169 -8.89 -9.96 27.47
N GLN A 170 -9.76 -9.85 28.46
CA GLN A 170 -10.72 -10.90 28.79
C GLN A 170 -11.86 -10.99 27.78
N SER A 171 -12.43 -9.87 27.38
CA SER A 171 -13.54 -9.81 26.42
C SER A 171 -13.74 -8.40 25.89
N ASN A 172 -14.09 -8.28 24.59
CA ASN A 172 -14.54 -7.01 24.00
C ASN A 172 -15.84 -6.48 24.65
N ALA A 173 -16.67 -7.35 25.24
CA ALA A 173 -17.86 -6.93 25.98
C ALA A 173 -17.52 -6.05 27.20
N ASN A 174 -16.27 -6.12 27.70
CA ASN A 174 -15.79 -5.30 28.80
C ASN A 174 -15.32 -3.89 28.38
N ALA A 175 -15.53 -3.48 27.15
CA ALA A 175 -15.07 -2.17 26.63
C ALA A 175 -15.56 -1.00 27.50
N THR A 176 -16.81 -1.01 27.95
CA THR A 176 -17.37 0.02 28.83
C THR A 176 -16.65 0.05 30.19
N ALA A 177 -16.46 -1.11 30.82
CA ALA A 177 -15.74 -1.20 32.09
C ALA A 177 -14.27 -0.78 31.97
N ALA A 178 -13.60 -1.13 30.86
CA ALA A 178 -12.26 -0.70 30.59
C ALA A 178 -12.18 0.83 30.37
N THR A 179 -13.13 1.41 29.64
CA THR A 179 -13.23 2.86 29.44
C THR A 179 -13.38 3.61 30.77
N GLU A 180 -14.16 3.07 31.71
CA GLU A 180 -14.28 3.62 33.06
C GLU A 180 -12.92 3.68 33.76
N GLN A 181 -12.13 2.60 33.69
CA GLN A 181 -10.80 2.57 34.32
C GLN A 181 -9.85 3.59 33.66
N TYR A 182 -9.88 3.74 32.33
CA TYR A 182 -9.09 4.76 31.67
C TYR A 182 -9.56 6.19 32.00
N ASN A 183 -10.86 6.41 32.21
CA ASN A 183 -11.37 7.68 32.70
C ASN A 183 -10.89 7.99 34.12
N ASN A 184 -10.85 6.98 35.02
CA ASN A 184 -10.27 7.12 36.34
C ASN A 184 -8.77 7.48 36.27
N ALA A 185 -8.02 6.86 35.36
CA ALA A 185 -6.61 7.21 35.10
C ALA A 185 -6.47 8.66 34.57
N LEU A 186 -7.35 9.11 33.67
CA LEU A 186 -7.36 10.49 33.16
C LEU A 186 -7.80 11.51 34.23
N ALA A 187 -8.61 11.13 35.22
CA ALA A 187 -8.92 11.99 36.36
C ALA A 187 -7.69 12.27 37.22
N ILE A 188 -6.70 11.34 37.24
CA ILE A 188 -5.41 11.54 37.93
C ILE A 188 -4.46 12.39 37.07
N ASN A 189 -4.34 12.07 35.78
CA ASN A 189 -3.53 12.83 34.82
C ASN A 189 -4.30 13.02 33.50
N PRO A 190 -4.96 14.17 33.32
CA PRO A 190 -5.78 14.46 32.13
C PRO A 190 -4.98 14.48 30.80
N ASN A 191 -3.66 14.75 30.87
CA ASN A 191 -2.77 14.85 29.72
C ASN A 191 -1.92 13.57 29.51
N SER A 192 -2.33 12.43 30.06
CA SER A 192 -1.61 11.19 29.83
C SER A 192 -1.84 10.67 28.41
N ALA A 193 -0.90 10.95 27.50
CA ALA A 193 -0.95 10.49 26.13
C ALA A 193 -1.14 8.97 26.02
N ARG A 194 -0.48 8.19 26.90
CA ARG A 194 -0.64 6.73 27.02
C ARG A 194 -2.08 6.32 27.24
N VAL A 195 -2.77 6.99 28.17
CA VAL A 195 -4.16 6.64 28.50
C VAL A 195 -5.12 7.06 27.39
N ILE A 196 -4.86 8.23 26.76
CA ILE A 196 -5.66 8.69 25.62
C ILE A 196 -5.54 7.70 24.45
N VAL A 197 -4.33 7.20 24.15
CA VAL A 197 -4.12 6.15 23.13
C VAL A 197 -4.91 4.88 23.47
N ARG A 198 -4.95 4.42 24.75
CA ARG A 198 -5.76 3.26 25.15
C ARG A 198 -7.25 3.46 24.87
N LYS A 199 -7.77 4.67 25.12
CA LYS A 199 -9.16 5.02 24.74
C LYS A 199 -9.37 5.00 23.22
N ALA A 200 -8.43 5.56 22.47
CA ALA A 200 -8.50 5.51 21.01
C ALA A 200 -8.55 4.07 20.48
N GLN A 201 -7.76 3.17 21.05
CA GLN A 201 -7.77 1.75 20.71
C GLN A 201 -9.12 1.07 21.00
N ILE A 202 -9.87 1.50 22.03
CA ILE A 202 -11.24 1.02 22.26
C ILE A 202 -12.14 1.47 21.09
N TYR A 203 -12.11 2.76 20.74
CA TYR A 203 -12.90 3.25 19.60
C TYR A 203 -12.58 2.51 18.30
N GLN A 204 -11.30 2.21 18.07
CA GLN A 204 -10.87 1.40 16.93
C GLN A 204 -11.47 -0.02 16.96
N ARG A 205 -11.47 -0.69 18.12
CA ARG A 205 -12.05 -2.03 18.30
C ARG A 205 -13.55 -2.08 18.03
N VAL A 206 -14.28 -1.04 18.42
CA VAL A 206 -15.73 -0.92 18.15
C VAL A 206 -16.01 -0.26 16.80
N GLN A 207 -14.99 -0.17 15.93
CA GLN A 207 -15.06 0.35 14.56
C GLN A 207 -15.51 1.83 14.46
N ASN A 208 -15.39 2.58 15.55
CA ASN A 208 -15.58 4.03 15.53
C ASN A 208 -14.26 4.73 15.19
N TYR A 209 -13.83 4.56 13.94
CA TYR A 209 -12.53 5.00 13.46
C TYR A 209 -12.36 6.52 13.47
N LYS A 210 -13.44 7.26 13.30
CA LYS A 210 -13.42 8.73 13.39
C LYS A 210 -13.00 9.19 14.78
N LEU A 211 -13.67 8.69 15.82
CA LEU A 211 -13.31 9.00 17.20
C LEU A 211 -11.93 8.48 17.57
N ALA A 212 -11.55 7.29 17.07
CA ALA A 212 -10.20 6.76 17.29
C ALA A 212 -9.12 7.73 16.77
N ASN A 213 -9.28 8.23 15.54
CA ASN A 213 -8.37 9.19 14.93
C ASN A 213 -8.30 10.51 15.71
N GLU A 214 -9.46 11.03 16.16
CA GLU A 214 -9.52 12.24 16.98
C GLU A 214 -8.77 12.07 18.30
N GLU A 215 -8.94 10.93 18.97
CA GLU A 215 -8.26 10.64 20.23
C GLU A 215 -6.75 10.42 20.03
N TYR A 216 -6.31 9.76 18.95
CA TYR A 216 -4.88 9.67 18.63
C TYR A 216 -4.25 11.06 18.43
N LYS A 217 -4.93 11.97 17.73
CA LYS A 217 -4.49 13.36 17.56
C LYS A 217 -4.44 14.13 18.90
N LYS A 218 -5.40 13.88 19.80
CA LYS A 218 -5.35 14.44 21.17
C LYS A 218 -4.16 13.90 21.94
N ALA A 219 -3.83 12.61 21.82
CA ALA A 219 -2.65 12.02 22.46
C ALA A 219 -1.35 12.65 21.94
N GLN A 220 -1.24 12.87 20.62
CA GLN A 220 -0.11 13.56 20.00
C GLN A 220 0.04 15.01 20.49
N ALA A 221 -1.06 15.70 20.72
CA ALA A 221 -1.06 17.06 21.27
C ALA A 221 -0.71 17.08 22.76
N ALA A 222 -1.14 16.09 23.54
CA ALA A 222 -0.87 15.98 24.97
C ALA A 222 0.60 15.68 25.29
N ASP A 223 1.24 14.81 24.52
CA ASP A 223 2.69 14.58 24.57
C ASP A 223 3.25 14.37 23.15
N PRO A 224 3.83 15.41 22.53
CA PRO A 224 4.44 15.32 21.21
C PRO A 224 5.62 14.32 21.10
N ASN A 225 6.15 13.85 22.23
CA ASN A 225 7.22 12.87 22.28
C ASN A 225 6.71 11.44 22.54
N TYR A 226 5.41 11.24 22.68
CA TYR A 226 4.82 9.91 22.87
C TYR A 226 4.69 9.20 21.52
N ALA A 227 5.74 8.51 21.12
CA ALA A 227 5.84 7.86 19.81
C ALA A 227 4.66 6.90 19.48
N PRO A 228 4.15 6.08 20.44
CA PRO A 228 3.02 5.19 20.13
C PRO A 228 1.79 5.88 19.58
N ALA A 229 1.52 7.16 19.95
CA ALA A 229 0.38 7.90 19.41
C ALA A 229 0.47 8.14 17.90
N TYR A 230 1.69 8.33 17.39
CA TYR A 230 1.92 8.49 15.96
C TYR A 230 1.85 7.15 15.23
N ARG A 231 2.45 6.09 15.79
CA ARG A 231 2.41 4.75 15.20
C ARG A 231 0.96 4.25 15.05
N GLU A 232 0.19 4.27 16.13
CA GLU A 232 -1.20 3.82 16.13
C GLU A 232 -2.07 4.64 15.16
N ASN A 233 -1.86 5.97 15.10
CA ASN A 233 -2.57 6.83 14.15
C ASN A 233 -2.19 6.51 12.70
N ALA A 234 -0.92 6.26 12.41
CA ALA A 234 -0.47 5.88 11.08
C ALA A 234 -1.07 4.54 10.64
N GLU A 235 -1.02 3.52 11.50
CA GLU A 235 -1.61 2.20 11.23
C GLU A 235 -3.13 2.29 11.00
N LEU A 236 -3.83 3.13 11.77
CA LEU A 236 -5.26 3.39 11.55
C LEU A 236 -5.51 4.00 10.16
N ASN A 237 -4.72 4.99 9.76
CA ASN A 237 -4.88 5.65 8.45
C ASN A 237 -4.58 4.70 7.28
N ILE A 238 -3.62 3.77 7.43
CA ILE A 238 -3.32 2.74 6.42
C ILE A 238 -4.54 1.83 6.17
N LEU A 239 -5.30 1.45 7.21
CA LEU A 239 -6.50 0.61 7.06
C LEU A 239 -7.56 1.22 6.12
N PHE A 240 -7.52 2.53 5.90
CA PHE A 240 -8.46 3.27 5.05
C PHE A 240 -7.79 3.89 3.83
N ASP A 241 -6.63 3.41 3.44
CA ASP A 241 -5.84 3.91 2.32
C ASP A 241 -5.55 5.44 2.40
N GLN A 242 -5.61 6.01 3.62
CA GLN A 242 -5.31 7.42 3.88
C GLN A 242 -3.78 7.61 4.01
N TYR A 243 -3.06 7.25 2.97
CA TYR A 243 -1.60 7.19 2.99
C TYR A 243 -0.93 8.52 3.32
N SER A 244 -1.49 9.67 2.87
CA SER A 244 -0.91 10.98 3.19
C SER A 244 -0.89 11.26 4.70
N ALA A 245 -1.97 10.94 5.41
CA ALA A 245 -2.05 11.09 6.87
C ALA A 245 -1.17 10.06 7.61
N ALA A 246 -1.05 8.85 7.05
CA ALA A 246 -0.15 7.83 7.58
C ALA A 246 1.32 8.25 7.44
N ILE A 247 1.71 8.80 6.29
CA ILE A 247 3.05 9.31 6.01
C ILE A 247 3.44 10.40 7.02
N GLU A 248 2.56 11.39 7.25
CA GLU A 248 2.81 12.47 8.22
C GLU A 248 3.05 11.90 9.64
N SER A 249 2.25 10.92 10.04
CA SER A 249 2.40 10.27 11.35
C SER A 249 3.67 9.43 11.43
N TRP A 250 4.04 8.67 10.37
CA TRP A 250 5.28 7.91 10.33
C TRP A 250 6.53 8.80 10.32
N GLU A 251 6.50 9.97 9.66
CA GLU A 251 7.59 10.94 9.72
C GLU A 251 7.85 11.44 11.15
N LYS A 252 6.77 11.70 11.90
CA LYS A 252 6.89 12.09 13.31
C LYS A 252 7.43 10.95 14.17
N TYR A 253 6.92 9.73 13.93
CA TYR A 253 7.40 8.55 14.64
C TYR A 253 8.91 8.32 14.41
N LEU A 254 9.37 8.35 13.16
CA LEU A 254 10.78 8.17 12.81
C LEU A 254 11.71 9.20 13.44
N LYS A 255 11.27 10.46 13.59
CA LYS A 255 12.06 11.48 14.31
C LYS A 255 12.26 11.14 15.79
N LEU A 256 11.33 10.39 16.37
CA LEU A 256 11.39 9.96 17.77
C LEU A 256 12.05 8.60 17.91
N ASN A 257 11.88 7.71 16.95
CA ASN A 257 12.23 6.31 17.04
C ASN A 257 12.58 5.73 15.64
N ASP A 258 13.82 5.99 15.20
CA ASP A 258 14.34 5.56 13.90
C ASP A 258 14.82 4.10 13.98
N THR A 259 13.93 3.17 13.64
CA THR A 259 14.22 1.74 13.53
C THR A 259 13.92 1.25 12.13
N ASP A 260 14.54 0.14 11.72
CA ASP A 260 14.30 -0.45 10.40
C ASP A 260 12.84 -0.87 10.21
N GLU A 261 12.17 -1.37 11.25
CA GLU A 261 10.74 -1.68 11.20
C GLU A 261 9.89 -0.41 10.97
N ALA A 262 10.16 0.68 11.69
CA ALA A 262 9.45 1.94 11.50
C ALA A 262 9.70 2.52 10.10
N ARG A 263 10.94 2.45 9.63
CA ARG A 263 11.33 2.89 8.30
C ARG A 263 10.67 2.06 7.20
N TYR A 264 10.54 0.75 7.42
CA TYR A 264 9.78 -0.14 6.55
C TYR A 264 8.29 0.26 6.47
N ARG A 265 7.64 0.55 7.60
CA ARG A 265 6.25 1.00 7.63
C ARG A 265 6.05 2.34 6.94
N TYR A 266 6.99 3.27 7.14
CA TYR A 266 7.00 4.55 6.44
C TYR A 266 7.16 4.36 4.92
N ALA A 267 8.15 3.57 4.49
CA ALA A 267 8.37 3.24 3.10
C ALA A 267 7.14 2.57 2.46
N SER A 268 6.47 1.66 3.18
CA SER A 268 5.24 1.02 2.73
C SER A 268 4.10 2.02 2.54
N SER A 269 3.99 3.03 3.40
CA SER A 269 2.99 4.08 3.27
C SER A 269 3.27 4.99 2.06
N LEU A 270 4.54 5.36 1.86
CA LEU A 270 4.98 6.11 0.67
C LEU A 270 4.70 5.32 -0.61
N PHE A 271 5.00 4.03 -0.61
CA PHE A 271 4.75 3.14 -1.73
C PHE A 271 3.24 3.01 -2.03
N GLY A 272 2.40 2.84 -1.01
CA GLY A 272 0.94 2.82 -1.13
C GLY A 272 0.39 4.13 -1.72
N ALA A 273 0.97 5.28 -1.32
CA ALA A 273 0.68 6.59 -1.89
C ALA A 273 1.23 6.80 -3.30
N LYS A 274 1.91 5.81 -3.88
CA LYS A 274 2.64 5.89 -5.16
C LYS A 274 3.77 6.95 -5.16
N GLN A 275 4.27 7.32 -3.99
CA GLN A 275 5.42 8.21 -3.83
C GLN A 275 6.72 7.40 -3.90
N TYR A 276 6.92 6.72 -5.02
CA TYR A 276 8.00 5.73 -5.19
C TYR A 276 9.40 6.33 -4.98
N CYS A 277 9.61 7.58 -5.44
CA CYS A 277 10.90 8.26 -5.32
C CYS A 277 11.23 8.66 -3.87
N ASN A 278 10.21 8.87 -3.05
CA ASN A 278 10.40 9.09 -1.62
C ASN A 278 10.57 7.74 -0.86
N ALA A 279 9.93 6.68 -1.34
CA ALA A 279 10.04 5.34 -0.76
C ALA A 279 11.42 4.72 -1.00
N LEU A 280 11.99 4.90 -2.20
CA LEU A 280 13.23 4.24 -2.64
C LEU A 280 14.40 4.41 -1.65
N PRO A 281 14.80 5.61 -1.22
CA PRO A 281 15.93 5.77 -0.29
C PRO A 281 15.65 5.13 1.09
N GLN A 282 14.39 5.03 1.50
CA GLN A 282 14.03 4.37 2.76
C GLN A 282 14.21 2.84 2.63
N ILE A 283 13.80 2.29 1.49
CA ILE A 283 13.93 0.86 1.20
C ILE A 283 15.41 0.46 1.08
N GLU A 284 16.20 1.23 0.34
CA GLU A 284 17.64 1.01 0.18
C GLU A 284 18.38 1.04 1.54
N GLN A 285 17.98 1.97 2.42
CA GLN A 285 18.59 2.07 3.75
C GLN A 285 18.30 0.86 4.63
N ILE A 286 17.04 0.37 4.67
CA ILE A 286 16.71 -0.82 5.48
C ILE A 286 17.32 -2.09 4.93
N GLU A 287 17.42 -2.25 3.61
CA GLU A 287 18.10 -3.39 3.00
C GLU A 287 19.60 -3.38 3.28
N LYS A 288 20.24 -2.20 3.24
CA LYS A 288 21.65 -2.05 3.64
C LYS A 288 21.89 -2.45 5.09
N ASN A 289 20.93 -2.25 5.97
CA ASN A 289 20.98 -2.67 7.38
C ASN A 289 20.68 -4.18 7.56
N GLY A 290 20.32 -4.90 6.49
CA GLY A 290 19.99 -6.32 6.52
C GLY A 290 18.51 -6.62 6.77
N PHE A 291 17.64 -5.62 6.82
CA PHE A 291 16.20 -5.80 6.92
C PHE A 291 15.63 -6.09 5.53
N VAL A 292 15.67 -7.35 5.14
CA VAL A 292 15.23 -7.81 3.82
C VAL A 292 14.08 -8.80 3.97
N ASN A 293 12.98 -8.54 3.27
CA ASN A 293 11.84 -9.44 3.19
C ASN A 293 11.20 -9.37 1.79
N LEU A 294 10.18 -10.19 1.57
CA LEU A 294 9.45 -10.26 0.30
C LEU A 294 8.90 -8.89 -0.16
N TYR A 295 8.35 -8.13 0.77
CA TYR A 295 7.70 -6.85 0.46
C TYR A 295 8.73 -5.74 0.19
N THR A 296 9.87 -5.73 0.90
CA THR A 296 10.97 -4.78 0.62
C THR A 296 11.51 -5.01 -0.79
N LYS A 297 11.71 -6.26 -1.20
CA LYS A 297 12.16 -6.60 -2.55
C LYS A 297 11.16 -6.16 -3.63
N ARG A 298 9.86 -6.40 -3.42
CA ARG A 298 8.81 -5.91 -4.34
C ARG A 298 8.84 -4.39 -4.45
N MET A 299 8.82 -3.69 -3.31
CA MET A 299 8.84 -2.23 -3.28
C MET A 299 10.10 -1.68 -3.95
N LEU A 300 11.25 -2.34 -3.78
CA LEU A 300 12.52 -1.90 -4.34
C LEU A 300 12.47 -1.86 -5.87
N TYR A 301 12.16 -2.98 -6.53
CA TYR A 301 12.20 -2.98 -7.99
C TYR A 301 11.08 -2.15 -8.64
N TYR A 302 9.90 -2.03 -8.02
CA TYR A 302 8.87 -1.12 -8.50
C TYR A 302 9.36 0.33 -8.40
N SER A 303 9.94 0.71 -7.25
CA SER A 303 10.43 2.07 -7.04
C SER A 303 11.61 2.42 -7.93
N LEU A 304 12.52 1.47 -8.18
CA LEU A 304 13.63 1.65 -9.14
C LEU A 304 13.12 1.93 -10.56
N TYR A 305 12.04 1.24 -10.98
CA TYR A 305 11.42 1.49 -12.28
C TYR A 305 10.75 2.87 -12.32
N GLU A 306 9.88 3.17 -11.37
CA GLU A 306 9.06 4.39 -11.35
C GLU A 306 9.89 5.66 -11.15
N CYS A 307 11.01 5.58 -10.42
CA CYS A 307 11.89 6.71 -10.14
C CYS A 307 13.00 6.90 -11.18
N ASN A 308 12.89 6.29 -12.32
CA ASN A 308 13.89 6.43 -13.39
C ASN A 308 13.45 7.46 -14.46
N GLU A 309 13.18 8.70 -14.05
CA GLU A 309 12.76 9.77 -14.95
C GLU A 309 13.78 10.07 -16.06
N SER A 310 15.08 9.89 -15.77
CA SER A 310 16.15 10.09 -16.75
C SER A 310 16.23 8.99 -17.81
N GLY A 311 15.55 7.86 -17.62
CA GLY A 311 15.62 6.70 -18.51
C GLY A 311 16.97 5.96 -18.43
N ASP A 312 17.68 6.05 -17.31
CA ASP A 312 18.97 5.39 -17.12
C ASP A 312 18.83 3.86 -17.23
N SER A 313 19.48 3.30 -18.25
CA SER A 313 19.46 1.85 -18.52
C SER A 313 20.04 1.02 -17.38
N LEU A 314 21.04 1.53 -16.65
CA LEU A 314 21.63 0.81 -15.51
C LEU A 314 20.61 0.64 -14.37
N ARG A 315 19.77 1.64 -14.16
CA ARG A 315 18.69 1.56 -13.16
C ARG A 315 17.62 0.55 -13.55
N TYR A 316 17.28 0.44 -14.84
CA TYR A 316 16.37 -0.63 -15.31
C TYR A 316 17.01 -2.03 -15.18
N VAL A 317 18.32 -2.18 -15.42
CA VAL A 317 19.04 -3.44 -15.16
C VAL A 317 19.02 -3.78 -13.67
N GLN A 318 19.23 -2.80 -12.79
CA GLN A 318 19.12 -3.01 -11.35
C GLN A 318 17.70 -3.45 -10.97
N ALA A 319 16.67 -2.76 -11.47
CA ALA A 319 15.26 -3.13 -11.22
C ALA A 319 14.96 -4.56 -11.70
N LEU A 320 15.50 -4.96 -12.86
CA LEU A 320 15.34 -6.32 -13.38
C LEU A 320 15.97 -7.35 -12.44
N ASN A 321 17.22 -7.13 -12.00
CA ASN A 321 17.92 -8.02 -11.09
C ASN A 321 17.17 -8.17 -9.76
N GLU A 322 16.65 -7.07 -9.20
CA GLU A 322 15.87 -7.12 -7.96
C GLU A 322 14.52 -7.83 -8.17
N SER A 323 13.90 -7.71 -9.34
CA SER A 323 12.71 -8.48 -9.68
C SER A 323 12.96 -9.98 -9.77
N GLU A 324 14.14 -10.37 -10.25
CA GLU A 324 14.57 -11.78 -10.28
C GLU A 324 14.86 -12.31 -8.87
N ASN A 325 15.52 -11.50 -8.04
CA ASN A 325 15.75 -11.83 -6.63
C ASN A 325 14.40 -12.00 -5.88
N PHE A 326 13.45 -11.11 -6.13
CA PHE A 326 12.08 -11.24 -5.59
C PHE A 326 11.45 -12.57 -5.98
N LEU A 327 11.45 -12.94 -7.28
CA LEU A 327 10.83 -14.17 -7.75
C LEU A 327 11.50 -15.45 -7.24
N LYS A 328 12.80 -15.40 -6.93
CA LYS A 328 13.52 -16.54 -6.32
C LYS A 328 13.07 -16.84 -4.90
N ILE A 329 12.69 -15.81 -4.13
CA ILE A 329 12.30 -15.94 -2.72
C ILE A 329 10.78 -15.95 -2.51
N ALA A 330 10.00 -15.46 -3.48
CA ALA A 330 8.56 -15.34 -3.36
C ALA A 330 7.87 -16.69 -3.48
N PRO A 331 7.07 -17.12 -2.49
CA PRO A 331 6.14 -18.23 -2.66
C PRO A 331 5.15 -17.91 -3.79
N LYS A 332 4.77 -18.93 -4.58
CA LYS A 332 3.89 -18.74 -5.75
C LYS A 332 2.58 -18.01 -5.43
N GLU A 333 1.99 -18.31 -4.29
CA GLU A 333 0.75 -17.69 -3.80
C GLU A 333 0.90 -16.22 -3.36
N LYS A 334 2.13 -15.73 -3.26
CA LYS A 334 2.43 -14.32 -2.94
C LYS A 334 2.80 -13.48 -4.16
N ILE A 335 3.01 -14.13 -5.31
CA ILE A 335 3.21 -13.43 -6.58
C ILE A 335 1.87 -12.94 -7.08
N ILE A 336 1.80 -11.69 -7.55
CA ILE A 336 0.59 -11.07 -8.09
C ILE A 336 0.81 -10.62 -9.55
N SER A 337 -0.26 -10.41 -10.28
CA SER A 337 -0.20 -10.02 -11.71
C SER A 337 0.65 -8.78 -11.95
N SER A 338 0.62 -7.82 -11.01
CA SER A 338 1.45 -6.61 -11.08
C SER A 338 2.95 -6.90 -11.04
N ASP A 339 3.39 -8.01 -10.42
CA ASP A 339 4.81 -8.37 -10.41
C ASP A 339 5.30 -8.70 -11.82
N TYR A 340 4.52 -9.43 -12.60
CA TYR A 340 4.82 -9.70 -14.00
C TYR A 340 4.64 -8.45 -14.88
N LYS A 341 3.63 -7.62 -14.60
CA LYS A 341 3.43 -6.35 -15.32
C LYS A 341 4.68 -5.46 -15.20
N TYR A 342 5.18 -5.23 -13.99
CA TYR A 342 6.37 -4.39 -13.79
C TYR A 342 7.61 -4.99 -14.46
N ARG A 343 7.78 -6.31 -14.43
CA ARG A 343 8.86 -6.97 -15.18
C ARG A 343 8.72 -6.76 -16.69
N GLY A 344 7.51 -6.85 -17.22
CA GLY A 344 7.22 -6.51 -18.62
C GLY A 344 7.61 -5.09 -18.94
N LEU A 345 7.20 -4.11 -18.13
CA LEU A 345 7.57 -2.71 -18.28
C LEU A 345 9.10 -2.48 -18.24
N ILE A 346 9.81 -3.18 -17.37
CA ILE A 346 11.28 -3.11 -17.29
C ILE A 346 11.92 -3.68 -18.56
N TYR A 347 11.46 -4.85 -19.04
CA TYR A 347 11.95 -5.45 -20.29
C TYR A 347 11.69 -4.56 -21.50
N ASP A 348 10.54 -3.89 -21.54
CA ASP A 348 10.20 -2.92 -22.59
C ASP A 348 11.22 -1.77 -22.63
N LYS A 349 11.53 -1.17 -21.47
CA LYS A 349 12.55 -0.12 -21.36
C LYS A 349 13.96 -0.59 -21.73
N LEU A 350 14.23 -1.88 -21.61
CA LEU A 350 15.48 -2.51 -22.02
C LEU A 350 15.45 -3.00 -23.49
N GLY A 351 14.38 -2.77 -24.23
CA GLY A 351 14.20 -3.19 -25.62
C GLY A 351 14.05 -4.71 -25.82
N GLN A 352 13.68 -5.45 -24.77
CA GLN A 352 13.55 -6.92 -24.80
C GLN A 352 12.07 -7.34 -24.97
N GLU A 353 11.50 -6.99 -26.12
CA GLU A 353 10.08 -7.11 -26.41
C GLU A 353 9.49 -8.51 -26.24
N GLU A 354 10.20 -9.55 -26.72
CA GLU A 354 9.68 -10.92 -26.57
C GLU A 354 9.44 -11.27 -25.09
N LYS A 355 10.36 -10.84 -24.23
CA LYS A 355 10.20 -11.02 -22.78
C LYS A 355 9.11 -10.11 -22.20
N THR A 356 8.96 -8.89 -22.73
CA THR A 356 7.85 -8.01 -22.36
C THR A 356 6.51 -8.68 -22.58
N ILE A 357 6.31 -9.23 -23.77
CA ILE A 357 5.08 -9.93 -24.15
C ILE A 357 4.86 -11.18 -23.30
N GLU A 358 5.91 -11.97 -23.05
CA GLU A 358 5.84 -13.13 -22.16
C GLU A 358 5.35 -12.74 -20.76
N GLN A 359 5.91 -11.67 -20.19
CA GLN A 359 5.50 -11.22 -18.86
C GLN A 359 4.05 -10.71 -18.84
N TYR A 360 3.60 -10.02 -19.87
CA TYR A 360 2.21 -9.57 -19.95
C TYR A 360 1.22 -10.73 -20.09
N TYR A 361 1.57 -11.80 -20.83
CA TYR A 361 0.76 -13.03 -20.86
C TYR A 361 0.71 -13.72 -19.49
N LEU A 362 1.82 -13.77 -18.74
CA LEU A 362 1.83 -14.29 -17.37
C LEU A 362 0.94 -13.45 -16.44
N ALA A 363 1.00 -12.11 -16.58
CA ALA A 363 0.12 -11.21 -15.82
C ALA A 363 -1.36 -11.43 -16.16
N ALA A 364 -1.69 -11.58 -17.46
CA ALA A 364 -3.04 -11.85 -17.93
C ALA A 364 -3.59 -13.19 -17.44
N ALA A 365 -2.75 -14.22 -17.42
CA ALA A 365 -3.15 -15.55 -16.93
C ALA A 365 -3.42 -15.56 -15.41
N MET A 366 -2.76 -14.68 -14.67
CA MET A 366 -2.89 -14.58 -13.21
C MET A 366 -4.07 -13.73 -12.76
N ASP A 367 -4.45 -12.71 -13.51
CA ASP A 367 -5.54 -11.77 -13.19
C ASP A 367 -6.49 -11.64 -14.38
N THR A 368 -7.50 -12.49 -14.41
CA THR A 368 -8.50 -12.52 -15.49
C THR A 368 -9.34 -11.23 -15.56
N ALA A 369 -9.48 -10.49 -14.45
CA ALA A 369 -10.20 -9.22 -14.43
C ALA A 369 -9.43 -8.11 -15.21
N LYS A 370 -8.10 -8.19 -15.23
CA LYS A 370 -7.20 -7.26 -15.93
C LYS A 370 -6.63 -7.84 -17.23
N ALA A 371 -6.93 -9.09 -17.56
CA ALA A 371 -6.37 -9.75 -18.73
C ALA A 371 -6.63 -8.98 -20.03
N ALA A 372 -7.81 -8.38 -20.18
CA ALA A 372 -8.14 -7.55 -21.34
C ALA A 372 -7.21 -6.31 -21.47
N GLU A 373 -6.77 -5.71 -20.36
CA GLU A 373 -5.82 -4.58 -20.36
C GLU A 373 -4.43 -5.04 -20.82
N TYR A 374 -3.95 -6.17 -20.30
CA TYR A 374 -2.66 -6.74 -20.71
C TYR A 374 -2.65 -7.15 -22.19
N LEU A 375 -3.76 -7.67 -22.71
CA LEU A 375 -3.89 -7.96 -24.14
C LEU A 375 -3.85 -6.67 -24.98
N THR A 376 -4.41 -5.55 -24.49
CA THR A 376 -4.28 -4.25 -25.16
C THR A 376 -2.82 -3.79 -25.21
N ASP A 377 -2.08 -3.93 -24.10
CA ASP A 377 -0.66 -3.57 -24.04
C ASP A 377 0.17 -4.41 -25.03
N ILE A 378 -0.10 -5.73 -25.14
CA ILE A 378 0.53 -6.62 -26.13
C ILE A 378 0.17 -6.21 -27.55
N ALA A 379 -1.12 -5.94 -27.82
CA ALA A 379 -1.58 -5.51 -29.15
C ALA A 379 -0.90 -4.22 -29.60
N LYS A 380 -0.71 -3.26 -28.67
CA LYS A 380 -0.01 -2.01 -28.96
C LYS A 380 1.42 -2.25 -29.45
N LEU A 381 2.19 -3.14 -28.79
CA LEU A 381 3.55 -3.49 -29.20
C LEU A 381 3.59 -4.06 -30.63
N HIS A 382 2.68 -4.98 -30.95
CA HIS A 382 2.58 -5.53 -32.32
C HIS A 382 2.10 -4.51 -33.34
N SER A 383 1.20 -3.59 -32.96
CA SER A 383 0.71 -2.51 -33.84
C SER A 383 1.83 -1.53 -34.23
N GLU A 384 2.65 -1.11 -33.26
CA GLU A 384 3.79 -0.20 -33.49
C GLU A 384 4.79 -0.79 -34.51
N LYS A 385 4.99 -2.09 -34.49
CA LYS A 385 5.86 -2.81 -35.44
C LYS A 385 5.18 -3.24 -36.73
N LYS A 386 3.87 -3.04 -36.85
CA LYS A 386 3.08 -3.55 -37.96
C LYS A 386 3.16 -5.08 -38.11
N ASP A 387 3.33 -5.80 -37.00
CA ASP A 387 3.29 -7.26 -36.96
C ASP A 387 1.82 -7.71 -36.99
N TYR A 388 1.22 -7.55 -38.20
CA TYR A 388 -0.20 -7.79 -38.40
C TYR A 388 -0.65 -9.23 -38.04
N PRO A 389 0.11 -10.29 -38.34
CA PRO A 389 -0.29 -11.64 -37.94
C PRO A 389 -0.48 -11.79 -36.43
N LYS A 390 0.48 -11.35 -35.63
CA LYS A 390 0.40 -11.40 -34.17
C LYS A 390 -0.64 -10.45 -33.59
N LEU A 391 -0.77 -9.27 -34.18
CA LEU A 391 -1.81 -8.31 -33.80
C LEU A 391 -3.21 -8.90 -34.00
N ILE A 392 -3.45 -9.60 -35.11
CA ILE A 392 -4.70 -10.31 -35.39
C ILE A 392 -4.93 -11.39 -34.34
N GLU A 393 -3.92 -12.18 -33.99
CA GLU A 393 -4.02 -13.23 -32.97
C GLU A 393 -4.46 -12.65 -31.62
N VAL A 394 -3.80 -11.58 -31.17
CA VAL A 394 -4.09 -10.93 -29.88
C VAL A 394 -5.51 -10.37 -29.84
N TYR A 395 -5.92 -9.62 -30.89
CA TYR A 395 -7.26 -9.05 -30.92
C TYR A 395 -8.35 -10.13 -31.10
N THR A 396 -8.07 -11.19 -31.84
CA THR A 396 -8.98 -12.34 -31.93
C THR A 396 -9.19 -12.96 -30.54
N LYS A 397 -8.11 -13.19 -29.81
CA LYS A 397 -8.20 -13.70 -28.43
C LYS A 397 -9.00 -12.75 -27.54
N LYS A 398 -8.67 -11.44 -27.57
CA LYS A 398 -9.37 -10.46 -26.75
C LYS A 398 -10.85 -10.37 -27.08
N MET A 399 -11.21 -10.36 -28.37
CA MET A 399 -12.60 -10.31 -28.83
C MET A 399 -13.39 -11.54 -28.40
N ASN A 400 -12.79 -12.73 -28.43
CA ASN A 400 -13.45 -13.97 -28.05
C ASN A 400 -13.63 -14.12 -26.53
N GLU A 401 -12.62 -13.74 -25.75
CA GLU A 401 -12.61 -13.94 -24.29
C GLU A 401 -13.21 -12.74 -23.53
N TYR A 402 -13.08 -11.53 -24.07
CA TYR A 402 -13.45 -10.25 -23.43
C TYR A 402 -14.19 -9.30 -24.38
N PRO A 403 -15.25 -9.72 -25.09
CA PRO A 403 -15.89 -8.90 -26.12
C PRO A 403 -16.39 -7.54 -25.58
N ALA A 404 -16.92 -7.51 -24.35
CA ALA A 404 -17.40 -6.28 -23.70
C ALA A 404 -16.30 -5.30 -23.31
N LYS A 405 -15.02 -5.69 -23.43
CA LYS A 405 -13.84 -4.86 -23.13
C LYS A 405 -13.14 -4.37 -24.40
N MET A 406 -13.63 -4.71 -25.58
CA MET A 406 -13.12 -4.19 -26.85
C MET A 406 -13.50 -2.70 -26.97
N GLN A 407 -12.54 -1.89 -27.36
CA GLN A 407 -12.72 -0.43 -27.59
C GLN A 407 -12.78 -0.11 -29.08
N ALA A 408 -13.37 1.00 -29.43
CA ALA A 408 -13.49 1.44 -30.82
C ALA A 408 -12.14 1.52 -31.53
N ILE A 409 -11.11 2.06 -30.87
CA ILE A 409 -9.75 2.14 -31.42
C ILE A 409 -9.14 0.76 -31.70
N GLU A 410 -9.49 -0.25 -30.90
CA GLU A 410 -9.00 -1.60 -31.10
C GLU A 410 -9.67 -2.28 -32.30
N TYR A 411 -10.96 -2.06 -32.53
CA TYR A 411 -11.62 -2.50 -33.76
C TYR A 411 -11.03 -1.80 -34.99
N TYR A 412 -10.67 -0.53 -34.87
CA TYR A 412 -9.99 0.22 -35.94
C TYR A 412 -8.65 -0.40 -36.33
N ASP A 413 -7.79 -0.66 -35.35
CA ASP A 413 -6.49 -1.28 -35.56
C ASP A 413 -6.62 -2.74 -36.04
N PHE A 414 -7.57 -3.46 -35.50
CA PHE A 414 -7.84 -4.86 -35.87
C PHE A 414 -8.30 -4.97 -37.34
N GLY A 415 -9.25 -4.12 -37.76
CA GLY A 415 -9.69 -4.05 -39.15
C GLY A 415 -8.55 -3.68 -40.10
N ARG A 416 -7.71 -2.72 -39.71
CA ARG A 416 -6.51 -2.35 -40.47
C ARG A 416 -5.48 -3.46 -40.54
N ALA A 417 -5.33 -4.26 -39.48
CA ALA A 417 -4.43 -5.40 -39.47
C ALA A 417 -4.87 -6.45 -40.52
N TYR A 418 -6.15 -6.75 -40.64
CA TYR A 418 -6.66 -7.61 -41.69
C TYR A 418 -6.50 -7.00 -43.09
N TYR A 419 -6.71 -5.67 -43.21
CA TYR A 419 -6.61 -4.95 -44.50
C TYR A 419 -5.20 -4.93 -45.04
N PHE A 420 -4.19 -4.64 -44.22
CA PHE A 420 -2.79 -4.47 -44.66
C PHE A 420 -1.96 -5.75 -44.57
N GLY A 421 -2.27 -6.62 -43.61
CA GLY A 421 -1.54 -7.87 -43.38
C GLY A 421 -1.93 -8.95 -44.40
N PRO A 422 -2.85 -9.84 -44.08
CA PRO A 422 -3.26 -10.92 -44.96
C PRO A 422 -4.07 -10.45 -46.17
N LYS A 423 -4.47 -9.17 -46.21
CA LYS A 423 -5.38 -8.60 -47.22
C LYS A 423 -6.73 -9.34 -47.26
N ASP A 424 -7.19 -9.82 -46.11
CA ASP A 424 -8.51 -10.39 -45.96
C ASP A 424 -9.55 -9.26 -45.82
N TYR A 425 -9.96 -8.74 -47.00
CA TYR A 425 -10.89 -7.61 -47.04
C TYR A 425 -12.29 -7.98 -46.53
N LYS A 426 -12.66 -9.26 -46.55
CA LYS A 426 -13.94 -9.71 -45.97
C LYS A 426 -13.94 -9.62 -44.44
N MET A 427 -12.87 -10.10 -43.82
CA MET A 427 -12.70 -9.93 -42.36
C MET A 427 -12.53 -8.46 -41.99
N ALA A 428 -11.78 -7.68 -42.78
CA ALA A 428 -11.63 -6.25 -42.56
C ALA A 428 -13.00 -5.53 -42.60
N ASP A 429 -13.87 -5.80 -43.59
CA ASP A 429 -15.23 -5.25 -43.68
C ASP A 429 -16.06 -5.62 -42.44
N SER A 430 -16.00 -6.87 -41.99
CA SER A 430 -16.72 -7.33 -40.82
C SER A 430 -16.26 -6.60 -39.54
N ILE A 431 -14.96 -6.47 -39.32
CA ILE A 431 -14.42 -5.80 -38.13
C ILE A 431 -14.70 -4.29 -38.15
N PHE A 432 -14.57 -3.64 -39.33
CA PHE A 432 -14.98 -2.24 -39.45
C PHE A 432 -16.48 -2.05 -39.28
N GLY A 433 -17.30 -3.06 -39.62
CA GLY A 433 -18.72 -3.07 -39.32
C GLY A 433 -18.97 -2.99 -37.81
N LEU A 434 -18.27 -3.79 -37.00
CA LEU A 434 -18.34 -3.71 -35.54
C LEU A 434 -17.87 -2.35 -35.00
N LEU A 435 -16.86 -1.74 -35.63
CA LEU A 435 -16.43 -0.38 -35.29
C LEU A 435 -17.55 0.63 -35.52
N VAL A 436 -18.21 0.56 -36.67
CA VAL A 436 -19.33 1.46 -37.03
C VAL A 436 -20.51 1.26 -36.09
N GLU A 437 -20.84 0.03 -35.71
CA GLU A 437 -21.88 -0.27 -34.70
C GLU A 437 -21.54 0.31 -33.34
N THR A 438 -20.27 0.19 -32.91
CA THR A 438 -19.80 0.66 -31.62
C THR A 438 -19.63 2.18 -31.55
N SER A 439 -19.24 2.79 -32.68
CA SER A 439 -18.95 4.23 -32.79
C SER A 439 -19.44 4.77 -34.14
N PRO A 440 -20.76 4.92 -34.33
CA PRO A 440 -21.35 5.30 -35.62
C PRO A 440 -20.98 6.73 -36.08
N THR A 441 -20.57 7.58 -35.17
CA THR A 441 -20.14 8.96 -35.46
C THR A 441 -18.65 9.10 -35.79
N PHE A 442 -17.88 8.00 -35.71
CA PHE A 442 -16.46 8.03 -36.06
C PHE A 442 -16.24 7.87 -37.56
N PRO A 443 -15.84 8.95 -38.27
CA PRO A 443 -15.75 8.90 -39.75
C PRO A 443 -14.78 7.82 -40.24
N GLY A 444 -13.68 7.58 -39.52
CA GLY A 444 -12.67 6.59 -39.86
C GLY A 444 -13.21 5.16 -39.98
N GLY A 445 -14.22 4.79 -39.21
CA GLY A 445 -14.87 3.49 -39.31
C GLY A 445 -15.55 3.28 -40.64
N HIS A 446 -16.40 4.21 -41.05
CA HIS A 446 -17.09 4.19 -42.33
C HIS A 446 -16.13 4.20 -43.50
N PHE A 447 -15.10 5.05 -43.44
CA PHE A 447 -14.09 5.19 -44.50
C PHE A 447 -13.33 3.87 -44.73
N TRP A 448 -12.82 3.25 -43.68
CA TRP A 448 -12.06 2.01 -43.83
C TRP A 448 -12.95 0.83 -44.20
N GLN A 449 -14.20 0.80 -43.73
CA GLN A 449 -15.17 -0.19 -44.21
C GLN A 449 -15.45 -0.03 -45.71
N ALA A 450 -15.60 1.22 -46.20
CA ALA A 450 -15.73 1.50 -47.61
C ALA A 450 -14.53 0.99 -48.41
N ARG A 451 -13.30 1.26 -47.95
CA ARG A 451 -12.07 0.77 -48.59
C ARG A 451 -12.04 -0.75 -48.68
N ALA A 452 -12.42 -1.48 -47.63
CA ALA A 452 -12.50 -2.94 -47.67
C ALA A 452 -13.49 -3.40 -48.74
N ARG A 453 -14.68 -2.79 -48.81
CA ARG A 453 -15.69 -3.08 -49.83
C ARG A 453 -15.28 -2.72 -51.23
N VAL A 454 -14.50 -1.67 -51.44
CA VAL A 454 -13.88 -1.38 -52.76
C VAL A 454 -13.03 -2.55 -53.22
N GLN A 455 -12.19 -3.09 -52.35
CA GLN A 455 -11.33 -4.23 -52.71
C GLN A 455 -12.17 -5.50 -53.04
N LEU A 456 -13.23 -5.75 -52.28
CA LEU A 456 -14.14 -6.86 -52.52
C LEU A 456 -14.91 -6.75 -53.87
N ASP A 457 -15.08 -5.49 -54.35
CA ASP A 457 -15.83 -5.21 -55.58
C ASP A 457 -14.94 -5.20 -56.84
N LEU A 458 -13.63 -5.24 -56.71
CA LEU A 458 -12.69 -5.18 -57.86
C LEU A 458 -12.85 -6.33 -58.84
N THR A 459 -13.30 -7.50 -58.37
CA THR A 459 -13.50 -8.69 -59.19
C THR A 459 -14.90 -8.78 -59.84
N ASN A 460 -15.84 -7.92 -59.39
CA ASN A 460 -17.19 -7.89 -59.95
C ASN A 460 -17.23 -7.24 -61.34
N LYS A 461 -17.89 -7.91 -62.28
CA LYS A 461 -18.10 -7.36 -63.66
C LYS A 461 -19.55 -7.58 -64.04
N PRO A 462 -20.41 -6.56 -64.11
CA PRO A 462 -20.14 -5.16 -63.85
C PRO A 462 -19.91 -4.89 -62.36
N ARG A 463 -19.26 -3.72 -62.06
CA ARG A 463 -19.03 -3.26 -60.69
C ARG A 463 -20.35 -3.11 -59.94
N LYS A 464 -20.40 -3.57 -58.65
CA LYS A 464 -21.61 -3.52 -57.82
C LYS A 464 -21.69 -2.29 -56.94
N TYR A 465 -20.59 -1.51 -56.86
CA TYR A 465 -20.44 -0.32 -56.01
C TYR A 465 -20.73 -0.58 -54.53
N LEU A 466 -20.20 -1.67 -54.00
CA LEU A 466 -20.45 -2.15 -52.62
C LEU A 466 -20.10 -1.15 -51.53
N ALA A 467 -19.19 -0.21 -51.80
CA ALA A 467 -18.70 0.81 -50.86
C ALA A 467 -19.54 2.09 -50.82
N GLN A 468 -20.52 2.25 -51.72
CA GLN A 468 -21.32 3.46 -51.80
C GLN A 468 -21.98 3.86 -50.48
N PRO A 469 -22.70 3.00 -49.74
CA PRO A 469 -23.35 3.43 -48.51
C PRO A 469 -22.36 3.88 -47.44
N GLN A 470 -21.18 3.26 -47.38
CA GLN A 470 -20.17 3.59 -46.38
C GLN A 470 -19.46 4.92 -46.69
N TYR A 471 -19.18 5.21 -47.94
CA TYR A 471 -18.63 6.51 -48.32
C TYR A 471 -19.61 7.66 -48.08
N GLU A 472 -20.94 7.45 -48.36
CA GLU A 472 -21.97 8.41 -47.97
C GLU A 472 -22.02 8.62 -46.47
N SER A 473 -22.02 7.55 -45.68
CA SER A 473 -22.00 7.60 -44.21
C SER A 473 -20.71 8.29 -43.71
N PHE A 474 -19.57 8.03 -44.34
CA PHE A 474 -18.32 8.72 -43.99
C PHE A 474 -18.46 10.25 -44.17
N LEU A 475 -18.95 10.69 -45.32
CA LEU A 475 -19.12 12.12 -45.59
C LEU A 475 -20.15 12.77 -44.64
N ALA A 476 -21.20 12.04 -44.27
CA ALA A 476 -22.23 12.51 -43.35
C ALA A 476 -21.76 12.55 -41.89
N ALA A 477 -20.80 11.73 -41.51
CA ALA A 477 -20.23 11.67 -40.15
C ALA A 477 -19.19 12.78 -39.88
N LEU A 478 -18.72 13.49 -40.92
CA LEU A 478 -17.73 14.56 -40.77
C LEU A 478 -18.35 15.80 -40.10
N THR A 479 -17.69 16.31 -39.11
CA THR A 479 -18.04 17.57 -38.44
C THR A 479 -17.43 18.78 -39.17
N PRO A 480 -17.96 20.00 -38.98
CA PRO A 480 -17.31 21.21 -39.51
C PRO A 480 -15.85 21.36 -39.09
N GLU A 481 -15.49 20.89 -37.89
CA GLU A 481 -14.12 20.91 -37.38
C GLU A 481 -13.22 19.92 -38.13
N ASP A 482 -13.69 18.70 -38.42
CA ASP A 482 -12.96 17.72 -39.23
C ASP A 482 -12.61 18.26 -40.63
N ILE A 483 -13.55 19.03 -41.20
CA ILE A 483 -13.34 19.65 -42.52
C ILE A 483 -12.36 20.83 -42.41
N ALA A 484 -12.53 21.69 -41.40
CA ALA A 484 -11.69 22.88 -41.22
C ALA A 484 -10.22 22.54 -40.92
N THR A 485 -9.95 21.48 -40.14
CA THR A 485 -8.59 21.01 -39.83
C THR A 485 -7.89 20.40 -41.04
N GLY A 486 -8.64 19.99 -42.06
CA GLY A 486 -8.09 19.30 -43.23
C GLY A 486 -7.62 17.85 -42.94
N SER A 487 -7.87 17.35 -41.75
CA SER A 487 -7.42 15.99 -41.32
C SER A 487 -7.93 14.88 -42.25
N TYR A 488 -9.12 15.04 -42.81
CA TYR A 488 -9.75 14.06 -43.69
C TYR A 488 -9.70 14.47 -45.18
N LYS A 489 -8.96 15.51 -45.59
CA LYS A 489 -8.95 16.03 -46.96
C LYS A 489 -8.75 14.93 -48.02
N ALA A 490 -7.72 14.10 -47.87
CA ALA A 490 -7.44 13.01 -48.79
C ALA A 490 -8.55 11.96 -48.87
N TYR A 491 -9.19 11.69 -47.72
CA TYR A 491 -10.28 10.72 -47.60
C TYR A 491 -11.57 11.24 -48.22
N ILE A 492 -11.87 12.54 -48.05
CA ILE A 492 -13.00 13.22 -48.71
C ILE A 492 -12.84 13.16 -50.22
N ILE A 493 -11.64 13.45 -50.74
CA ILE A 493 -11.35 13.38 -52.20
C ILE A 493 -11.59 11.94 -52.69
N GLU A 494 -11.06 10.93 -52.01
CA GLU A 494 -11.25 9.52 -52.37
C GLU A 494 -12.72 9.12 -52.41
N ALA A 495 -13.45 9.42 -51.33
CA ALA A 495 -14.87 9.12 -51.21
C ALA A 495 -15.69 9.83 -52.28
N SER A 496 -15.43 11.13 -52.52
CA SER A 496 -16.16 11.90 -53.50
C SER A 496 -15.89 11.43 -54.94
N LYS A 497 -14.67 11.01 -55.27
CA LYS A 497 -14.36 10.39 -56.57
C LYS A 497 -15.13 9.09 -56.79
N TYR A 498 -15.16 8.23 -55.76
CA TYR A 498 -15.89 6.97 -55.85
C TYR A 498 -17.39 7.20 -56.02
N LEU A 499 -17.96 8.12 -55.25
CA LEU A 499 -19.40 8.45 -55.31
C LEU A 499 -19.74 9.16 -56.64
N GLY A 500 -18.88 10.07 -57.11
CA GLY A 500 -19.04 10.67 -58.41
C GLY A 500 -19.09 9.65 -59.55
N ASP A 501 -18.18 8.67 -59.55
CA ASP A 501 -18.19 7.55 -60.50
C ASP A 501 -19.45 6.69 -60.37
N TYR A 502 -19.88 6.40 -59.12
CA TYR A 502 -21.11 5.66 -58.86
C TYR A 502 -22.35 6.34 -59.46
N TYR A 503 -22.54 7.64 -59.19
CA TYR A 503 -23.72 8.36 -59.66
C TYR A 503 -23.76 8.56 -61.20
N VAL A 504 -22.62 8.45 -61.86
CA VAL A 504 -22.54 8.45 -63.32
C VAL A 504 -22.85 7.09 -63.94
N ASN A 505 -22.27 5.99 -63.39
CA ASN A 505 -22.17 4.72 -64.05
C ASN A 505 -23.08 3.64 -63.49
N SER A 506 -23.64 3.85 -62.27
CA SER A 506 -24.59 2.90 -61.70
C SER A 506 -25.96 2.94 -62.39
N PRO A 507 -26.80 1.94 -62.20
CA PRO A 507 -28.18 1.96 -62.73
C PRO A 507 -29.02 3.14 -62.24
N MET A 508 -28.67 3.74 -61.13
CA MET A 508 -29.40 4.87 -60.46
C MET A 508 -29.19 6.22 -61.15
N LYS A 509 -28.14 6.41 -61.93
CA LYS A 509 -27.74 7.61 -62.68
C LYS A 509 -28.31 8.92 -62.14
N ASP A 510 -27.60 9.55 -61.22
CA ASP A 510 -27.99 10.82 -60.62
C ASP A 510 -26.96 11.88 -60.95
N LYS A 511 -27.25 12.67 -62.01
CA LYS A 511 -26.30 13.70 -62.49
C LYS A 511 -26.10 14.81 -61.45
N VAL A 512 -27.10 15.17 -60.67
CA VAL A 512 -27.01 16.25 -59.67
C VAL A 512 -26.02 15.87 -58.60
N LYS A 513 -26.16 14.66 -58.04
CA LYS A 513 -25.22 14.15 -57.06
C LYS A 513 -23.83 13.89 -57.63
N ALA A 514 -23.72 13.47 -58.87
CA ALA A 514 -22.42 13.33 -59.54
C ALA A 514 -21.72 14.68 -59.62
N ASP A 515 -22.43 15.73 -60.08
CA ASP A 515 -21.87 17.10 -60.19
C ASP A 515 -21.46 17.63 -58.80
N GLU A 516 -22.24 17.37 -57.74
CA GLU A 516 -21.89 17.72 -56.37
C GLU A 516 -20.60 17.06 -55.92
N MET A 517 -20.46 15.74 -56.10
CA MET A 517 -19.27 14.99 -55.68
C MET A 517 -18.02 15.42 -56.44
N TRP A 518 -18.10 15.62 -57.77
CA TRP A 518 -16.95 16.06 -58.56
C TRP A 518 -16.57 17.52 -58.26
N ASN A 519 -17.52 18.41 -57.97
CA ASN A 519 -17.25 19.76 -57.51
C ASN A 519 -16.50 19.74 -56.17
N LYS A 520 -16.94 18.90 -55.22
CA LYS A 520 -16.26 18.73 -53.91
C LYS A 520 -14.79 18.30 -54.09
N VAL A 521 -14.49 17.45 -55.11
CA VAL A 521 -13.11 17.11 -55.43
C VAL A 521 -12.34 18.35 -55.92
N LEU A 522 -12.92 19.18 -56.81
CA LEU A 522 -12.26 20.38 -57.32
C LEU A 522 -12.07 21.47 -56.26
N GLU A 523 -12.99 21.60 -55.31
CA GLU A 523 -12.85 22.50 -54.17
C GLU A 523 -11.63 22.14 -53.30
N LEU A 524 -11.39 20.85 -53.10
CA LEU A 524 -10.28 20.37 -52.29
C LEU A 524 -8.97 20.21 -53.07
N ASP A 525 -9.06 19.81 -54.34
CA ASP A 525 -7.94 19.71 -55.28
C ASP A 525 -8.32 20.32 -56.66
N PRO A 526 -8.08 21.63 -56.87
CA PRO A 526 -8.40 22.29 -58.09
C PRO A 526 -7.68 21.73 -59.34
N ASN A 527 -6.64 20.92 -59.13
CA ASN A 527 -5.87 20.34 -60.22
C ASN A 527 -6.19 18.87 -60.50
N ASP A 528 -7.20 18.30 -59.82
CA ASP A 528 -7.56 16.91 -60.04
C ASP A 528 -7.98 16.65 -61.49
N THR A 529 -7.27 15.74 -62.16
CA THR A 529 -7.45 15.44 -63.57
C THR A 529 -8.74 14.69 -63.89
N GLN A 530 -9.22 13.86 -62.98
CA GLN A 530 -10.44 13.08 -63.17
C GLN A 530 -11.68 13.99 -63.06
N ALA A 531 -11.70 14.88 -62.07
CA ALA A 531 -12.79 15.82 -61.88
C ALA A 531 -12.85 16.83 -63.04
N LYS A 532 -11.71 17.35 -63.53
CA LYS A 532 -11.65 18.21 -64.73
C LYS A 532 -12.13 17.50 -65.98
N ALA A 533 -11.81 16.22 -66.15
CA ALA A 533 -12.25 15.42 -67.29
C ALA A 533 -13.77 15.15 -67.28
N TYR A 534 -14.34 15.02 -66.10
CA TYR A 534 -15.81 14.87 -65.95
C TYR A 534 -16.58 16.07 -66.48
N PHE A 535 -16.17 17.29 -66.13
CA PHE A 535 -16.84 18.52 -66.56
C PHE A 535 -16.48 18.98 -68.04
N LYS A 536 -15.55 18.31 -68.65
CA LYS A 536 -15.25 18.58 -70.08
C LYS A 536 -16.09 17.73 -71.02
N LYS A 537 -16.77 16.70 -70.52
CA LYS A 537 -17.71 15.88 -71.27
C LYS A 537 -19.11 16.49 -71.27
#